data_6557db65d5ecd9887897199ab15872cc
#
_entry.id   6557db65d5ecd9887897199ab15872cc
#
_cell.length_a   1.000
_cell.length_b   1.000
_cell.length_c   1.000
_cell.angle_alpha   90.00
_cell.angle_beta   90.00
_cell.angle_gamma   90.00
#
_symmetry.space_group_name_H-M   'P 1'
#
loop_
_entity.id
_entity.type
_entity.pdbx_description
1 polymer ?
#
loop_
_entity_poly.entity_id
_entity_poly.type
_entity_poly.pdbx_seq_one_letter_code
_entity_poly.pdbx_strand_id
1 'polypeptide(L)'
;MKNNRILALSGNDIFSGGGLAADLATYTLNGLHGFVAMTCLTALTENGFEVFPTDETIFQQQLDSLKSVDFGGIKIGLLPTVGVAEKALNFIKERTGVPVVLDPVLVCKETHDVAVSELCQELIRFFPYVTVITPNLPEAELLAGQKIETLDDMKDAAQKLHDLGAPAVIIKGGNRLSQDKAVDVFYDGENFTIFENPVIQGQNAGAGCTFASSIASQLVKGEELLPAIESSKAFVYRAIAQADQYGVRQYEANQN
;
A
#
# COMPACT_ATOMS: atom_id res chain seq x y z
N MET A 1 -16.76 -15.18 -16.84
CA MET A 1 -16.57 -13.73 -16.56
C MET A 1 -15.30 -13.61 -15.72
N LYS A 2 -14.41 -12.64 -16.03
CA LYS A 2 -13.26 -12.39 -15.14
C LYS A 2 -13.79 -12.02 -13.75
N ASN A 3 -13.12 -12.52 -12.70
CA ASN A 3 -13.46 -12.16 -11.33
C ASN A 3 -13.09 -10.67 -11.10
N ASN A 4 -14.09 -9.82 -10.86
CA ASN A 4 -13.89 -8.38 -10.65
C ASN A 4 -14.01 -7.97 -9.18
N ARG A 5 -13.93 -8.92 -8.25
CA ARG A 5 -13.98 -8.66 -6.81
C ARG A 5 -12.57 -8.42 -6.28
N ILE A 6 -12.40 -7.37 -5.52
CA ILE A 6 -11.13 -7.02 -4.88
C ILE A 6 -11.35 -6.72 -3.41
N LEU A 7 -10.43 -7.17 -2.56
CA LEU A 7 -10.49 -6.96 -1.11
C LEU A 7 -9.41 -5.97 -0.67
N ALA A 8 -9.79 -5.01 0.17
CA ALA A 8 -8.86 -4.21 0.96
C ALA A 8 -8.88 -4.67 2.42
N LEU A 9 -7.71 -5.00 2.97
CA LEU A 9 -7.46 -5.04 4.41
C LEU A 9 -6.85 -3.70 4.78
N SER A 10 -7.67 -2.76 5.29
CA SER A 10 -7.30 -1.35 5.36
C SER A 10 -7.98 -0.62 6.50
N GLY A 11 -7.31 0.39 7.02
CA GLY A 11 -7.89 1.29 8.01
C GLY A 11 -8.72 2.41 7.38
N ASN A 12 -9.61 3.00 8.18
CA ASN A 12 -10.28 4.23 7.80
C ASN A 12 -9.31 5.41 7.95
N ASP A 13 -9.28 6.31 6.98
CA ASP A 13 -8.72 7.66 7.13
C ASP A 13 -9.89 8.64 7.28
N ILE A 14 -9.99 9.31 8.43
CA ILE A 14 -11.10 10.21 8.76
C ILE A 14 -11.19 11.39 7.77
N PHE A 15 -10.07 11.79 7.18
CA PHE A 15 -10.02 12.85 6.18
C PHE A 15 -10.17 12.35 4.73
N SER A 16 -10.36 11.05 4.56
CA SER A 16 -10.58 10.39 3.26
C SER A 16 -9.46 10.55 2.22
N GLY A 17 -8.30 11.08 2.60
CA GLY A 17 -7.15 11.19 1.70
C GLY A 17 -6.56 9.81 1.37
N GLY A 18 -6.48 8.92 2.37
CA GLY A 18 -5.92 7.58 2.26
C GLY A 18 -6.88 6.49 2.72
N GLY A 19 -6.31 5.36 3.14
CA GLY A 19 -7.02 4.23 3.72
C GLY A 19 -8.12 3.68 2.80
N LEU A 20 -9.15 3.13 3.42
CA LEU A 20 -10.24 2.47 2.70
C LEU A 20 -11.01 3.41 1.74
N ALA A 21 -11.06 4.72 2.00
CA ALA A 21 -11.72 5.67 1.11
C ALA A 21 -10.99 5.76 -0.24
N ALA A 22 -9.66 5.89 -0.20
CA ALA A 22 -8.82 5.86 -1.41
C ALA A 22 -8.90 4.50 -2.13
N ASP A 23 -8.92 3.39 -1.38
CA ASP A 23 -9.00 2.04 -1.92
C ASP A 23 -10.31 1.86 -2.70
N LEU A 24 -11.46 2.14 -2.08
CA LEU A 24 -12.78 1.97 -2.70
C LEU A 24 -13.00 2.92 -3.89
N ALA A 25 -12.56 4.18 -3.80
CA ALA A 25 -12.62 5.11 -4.92
C ALA A 25 -11.81 4.58 -6.11
N THR A 26 -10.58 4.10 -5.86
CA THR A 26 -9.71 3.52 -6.88
C THR A 26 -10.35 2.28 -7.52
N TYR A 27 -10.95 1.38 -6.74
CA TYR A 27 -11.62 0.19 -7.24
C TYR A 27 -12.83 0.52 -8.12
N THR A 28 -13.65 1.48 -7.66
CA THR A 28 -14.83 1.95 -8.40
C THR A 28 -14.46 2.51 -9.77
N LEU A 29 -13.41 3.36 -9.81
CA LEU A 29 -12.92 3.94 -11.07
C LEU A 29 -12.31 2.87 -12.02
N ASN A 30 -11.84 1.76 -11.47
CA ASN A 30 -11.37 0.63 -12.24
C ASN A 30 -12.45 -0.39 -12.62
N GLY A 31 -13.72 -0.13 -12.28
CA GLY A 31 -14.86 -1.01 -12.57
C GLY A 31 -14.88 -2.29 -11.74
N LEU A 32 -14.25 -2.27 -10.56
CA LEU A 32 -14.16 -3.42 -9.66
C LEU A 32 -15.17 -3.29 -8.51
N HIS A 33 -15.60 -4.44 -8.00
CA HIS A 33 -16.43 -4.53 -6.80
C HIS A 33 -15.51 -4.65 -5.57
N GLY A 34 -15.35 -3.53 -4.86
CA GLY A 34 -14.50 -3.44 -3.66
C GLY A 34 -15.17 -4.02 -2.42
N PHE A 35 -14.44 -4.88 -1.71
CA PHE A 35 -14.75 -5.36 -0.37
C PHE A 35 -13.73 -4.80 0.60
N VAL A 36 -14.10 -4.68 1.88
CA VAL A 36 -13.23 -4.18 2.94
C VAL A 36 -13.33 -5.05 4.18
N ALA A 37 -12.20 -5.42 4.77
CA ALA A 37 -12.11 -5.78 6.18
C ALA A 37 -11.34 -4.67 6.89
N MET A 38 -11.99 -4.01 7.84
CA MET A 38 -11.48 -2.80 8.49
C MET A 38 -10.49 -3.16 9.59
N THR A 39 -9.27 -2.66 9.47
CA THR A 39 -8.18 -2.93 10.42
C THR A 39 -8.11 -1.92 11.56
N CYS A 40 -8.54 -0.68 11.33
CA CYS A 40 -8.58 0.38 12.34
C CYS A 40 -9.50 1.52 11.93
N LEU A 41 -9.85 2.34 12.92
CA LEU A 41 -10.42 3.66 12.74
C LEU A 41 -9.34 4.72 13.03
N THR A 42 -9.49 5.91 12.49
CA THR A 42 -8.67 7.05 12.85
C THR A 42 -9.53 8.22 13.28
N ALA A 43 -9.00 9.06 14.15
CA ALA A 43 -9.64 10.31 14.55
C ALA A 43 -8.59 11.38 14.86
N LEU A 44 -8.99 12.64 14.73
CA LEU A 44 -8.24 13.77 15.27
C LEU A 44 -8.77 14.06 16.68
N THR A 45 -7.93 13.82 17.69
CA THR A 45 -8.24 14.06 19.10
C THR A 45 -7.46 15.27 19.62
N GLU A 46 -7.58 15.57 20.90
CA GLU A 46 -6.75 16.58 21.58
C GLU A 46 -5.24 16.22 21.58
N ASN A 47 -4.92 14.93 21.46
CA ASN A 47 -3.54 14.43 21.36
C ASN A 47 -3.01 14.40 19.90
N GLY A 48 -3.80 14.84 18.93
CA GLY A 48 -3.47 14.81 17.51
C GLY A 48 -4.16 13.67 16.77
N PHE A 49 -3.55 13.24 15.67
CA PHE A 49 -4.09 12.14 14.85
C PHE A 49 -3.79 10.80 15.53
N GLU A 50 -4.84 10.07 15.88
CA GLU A 50 -4.75 8.77 16.56
C GLU A 50 -5.35 7.65 15.71
N VAL A 51 -4.77 6.45 15.90
CA VAL A 51 -5.20 5.20 15.26
C VAL A 51 -5.78 4.28 16.34
N PHE A 52 -7.03 3.85 16.13
CA PHE A 52 -7.76 2.94 17.02
C PHE A 52 -7.88 1.58 16.33
N PRO A 53 -7.08 0.57 16.73
CA PRO A 53 -7.17 -0.77 16.17
C PRO A 53 -8.58 -1.36 16.29
N THR A 54 -9.03 -2.04 15.24
CA THR A 54 -10.21 -2.90 15.36
C THR A 54 -9.90 -4.04 16.33
N ASP A 55 -10.86 -4.35 17.22
CA ASP A 55 -10.74 -5.51 18.11
C ASP A 55 -10.44 -6.77 17.29
N GLU A 56 -9.47 -7.55 17.76
CA GLU A 56 -8.97 -8.72 17.01
C GLU A 56 -10.05 -9.78 16.78
N THR A 57 -11.01 -9.94 17.68
CA THR A 57 -12.13 -10.88 17.53
C THR A 57 -13.08 -10.37 16.45
N ILE A 58 -13.36 -9.06 16.45
CA ILE A 58 -14.20 -8.43 15.42
C ILE A 58 -13.51 -8.52 14.05
N PHE A 59 -12.20 -8.24 14.00
CA PHE A 59 -11.45 -8.35 12.74
C PHE A 59 -11.46 -9.80 12.20
N GLN A 60 -11.29 -10.80 13.08
CA GLN A 60 -11.42 -12.21 12.69
C GLN A 60 -12.81 -12.54 12.15
N GLN A 61 -13.88 -12.03 12.76
CA GLN A 61 -15.25 -12.23 12.28
C GLN A 61 -15.49 -11.61 10.90
N GLN A 62 -14.89 -10.44 10.61
CA GLN A 62 -14.91 -9.83 9.27
C GLN A 62 -14.24 -10.78 8.26
N LEU A 63 -13.05 -11.30 8.58
CA LEU A 63 -12.32 -12.22 7.71
C LEU A 63 -13.09 -13.53 7.49
N ASP A 64 -13.70 -14.09 8.56
CA ASP A 64 -14.52 -15.32 8.48
C ASP A 64 -15.74 -15.13 7.58
N SER A 65 -16.37 -13.95 7.61
CA SER A 65 -17.49 -13.60 6.73
C SER A 65 -17.09 -13.57 5.24
N LEU A 66 -15.82 -13.34 4.97
CA LEU A 66 -15.25 -13.22 3.61
C LEU A 66 -14.62 -14.53 3.10
N LYS A 67 -14.59 -15.60 3.91
CA LYS A 67 -13.91 -16.87 3.54
C LYS A 67 -14.45 -17.49 2.25
N SER A 68 -15.75 -17.39 2.01
CA SER A 68 -16.41 -17.97 0.83
C SER A 68 -16.37 -17.05 -0.39
N VAL A 69 -15.86 -15.82 -0.26
CA VAL A 69 -15.77 -14.89 -1.39
C VAL A 69 -14.53 -15.19 -2.20
N ASP A 70 -14.75 -15.43 -3.49
CA ASP A 70 -13.67 -15.57 -4.47
C ASP A 70 -13.21 -14.18 -4.92
N PHE A 71 -11.98 -13.79 -4.53
CA PHE A 71 -11.37 -12.52 -4.88
C PHE A 71 -10.42 -12.64 -6.07
N GLY A 72 -10.46 -11.68 -6.98
CA GLY A 72 -9.50 -11.54 -8.06
C GLY A 72 -8.19 -10.88 -7.63
N GLY A 73 -8.17 -10.22 -6.46
CA GLY A 73 -6.98 -9.58 -5.89
C GLY A 73 -7.23 -9.07 -4.48
N ILE A 74 -6.15 -8.85 -3.74
CA ILE A 74 -6.16 -8.32 -2.37
C ILE A 74 -5.14 -7.19 -2.25
N LYS A 75 -5.52 -6.07 -1.64
CA LYS A 75 -4.59 -5.04 -1.20
C LYS A 75 -4.56 -5.03 0.33
N ILE A 76 -3.36 -4.98 0.88
CA ILE A 76 -3.13 -4.83 2.31
C ILE A 76 -2.54 -3.44 2.55
N GLY A 77 -3.20 -2.66 3.39
CA GLY A 77 -2.71 -1.35 3.84
C GLY A 77 -2.29 -1.39 5.31
N LEU A 78 -2.69 -0.35 6.08
CA LEU A 78 -2.32 -0.23 7.48
C LEU A 78 -2.81 -1.41 8.32
N LEU A 79 -1.87 -2.10 8.96
CA LEU A 79 -2.11 -3.12 9.98
C LEU A 79 -1.60 -2.56 11.32
N PRO A 80 -2.48 -2.12 12.23
CA PRO A 80 -2.09 -1.28 13.37
C PRO A 80 -1.42 -2.06 14.51
N THR A 81 -1.59 -3.38 14.57
CA THR A 81 -1.04 -4.25 15.62
C THR A 81 -0.56 -5.57 15.05
N VAL A 82 0.35 -6.23 15.76
CA VAL A 82 0.83 -7.59 15.44
C VAL A 82 -0.34 -8.58 15.36
N GLY A 83 -1.29 -8.52 16.30
CA GLY A 83 -2.43 -9.45 16.31
C GLY A 83 -3.34 -9.29 15.08
N VAL A 84 -3.62 -8.06 14.65
CA VAL A 84 -4.35 -7.80 13.39
C VAL A 84 -3.54 -8.29 12.19
N ALA A 85 -2.22 -8.06 12.18
CA ALA A 85 -1.34 -8.52 11.11
C ALA A 85 -1.28 -10.05 11.02
N GLU A 86 -1.16 -10.77 12.13
CA GLU A 86 -1.20 -12.25 12.13
C GLU A 86 -2.50 -12.81 11.54
N LYS A 87 -3.65 -12.23 11.87
CA LYS A 87 -4.94 -12.66 11.32
C LYS A 87 -5.02 -12.40 9.80
N ALA A 88 -4.55 -11.23 9.35
CA ALA A 88 -4.46 -10.89 7.94
C ALA A 88 -3.53 -11.86 7.18
N LEU A 89 -2.35 -12.16 7.76
CA LEU A 89 -1.40 -13.10 7.19
C LEU A 89 -2.01 -14.52 7.04
N ASN A 90 -2.66 -15.01 8.08
CA ASN A 90 -3.33 -16.31 8.02
C ASN A 90 -4.43 -16.35 6.95
N PHE A 91 -5.18 -15.27 6.80
CA PHE A 91 -6.22 -15.15 5.78
C PHE A 91 -5.66 -15.20 4.35
N ILE A 92 -4.54 -14.53 4.05
CA ILE A 92 -3.96 -14.55 2.70
C ILE A 92 -3.23 -15.86 2.38
N LYS A 93 -2.66 -16.54 3.37
CA LYS A 93 -2.02 -17.86 3.17
C LYS A 93 -2.98 -18.92 2.59
N GLU A 94 -4.26 -18.81 2.90
CA GLU A 94 -5.31 -19.71 2.39
C GLU A 94 -5.73 -19.38 0.94
N ARG A 95 -5.20 -18.29 0.33
CA ARG A 95 -5.63 -17.77 -0.99
C ARG A 95 -4.52 -17.84 -2.04
N THR A 96 -4.07 -19.06 -2.28
CA THR A 96 -3.02 -19.30 -3.28
C THR A 96 -3.49 -18.88 -4.69
N GLY A 97 -2.61 -18.20 -5.43
CA GLY A 97 -2.90 -17.76 -6.81
C GLY A 97 -3.69 -16.45 -6.92
N VAL A 98 -4.10 -15.85 -5.80
CA VAL A 98 -4.70 -14.51 -5.78
C VAL A 98 -3.58 -13.49 -5.68
N PRO A 99 -3.47 -12.50 -6.58
CA PRO A 99 -2.47 -11.44 -6.46
C PRO A 99 -2.72 -10.60 -5.20
N VAL A 100 -1.65 -10.38 -4.43
CA VAL A 100 -1.68 -9.60 -3.20
C VAL A 100 -0.68 -8.45 -3.31
N VAL A 101 -1.13 -7.22 -3.09
CA VAL A 101 -0.29 -6.03 -3.00
C VAL A 101 -0.21 -5.59 -1.54
N LEU A 102 1.00 -5.55 -0.99
CA LEU A 102 1.25 -5.09 0.37
C LEU A 102 1.82 -3.66 0.34
N ASP A 103 1.04 -2.70 0.83
CA ASP A 103 1.51 -1.36 1.19
C ASP A 103 1.88 -1.39 2.68
N PRO A 104 3.16 -1.50 3.04
CA PRO A 104 3.59 -1.76 4.40
C PRO A 104 3.59 -0.49 5.25
N VAL A 105 2.40 0.10 5.43
CA VAL A 105 2.21 1.37 6.12
C VAL A 105 2.66 1.25 7.57
N LEU A 106 3.75 1.92 7.90
CA LEU A 106 4.28 2.07 9.25
C LEU A 106 3.97 3.49 9.73
N VAL A 107 2.93 3.64 10.54
CA VAL A 107 2.59 4.94 11.15
C VAL A 107 3.53 5.18 12.32
N CYS A 108 4.71 5.73 12.01
CA CYS A 108 5.68 6.15 13.02
C CYS A 108 5.33 7.55 13.51
N LYS A 109 4.39 7.67 14.45
CA LYS A 109 4.29 8.81 15.34
C LYS A 109 4.55 8.29 16.75
N GLU A 110 5.78 8.47 17.24
CA GLU A 110 6.19 8.39 18.66
C GLU A 110 5.83 7.10 19.44
N THR A 111 5.52 6.00 18.75
CA THR A 111 5.40 4.70 19.41
C THR A 111 6.78 4.10 19.61
N HIS A 112 7.04 3.65 20.83
CA HIS A 112 8.29 3.05 21.28
C HIS A 112 8.95 2.17 20.20
N ASP A 113 10.24 2.34 19.98
CA ASP A 113 11.07 1.61 18.99
C ASP A 113 10.83 0.08 18.94
N VAL A 114 10.43 -0.51 20.08
CA VAL A 114 10.15 -1.94 20.21
C VAL A 114 8.89 -2.36 19.44
N ALA A 115 7.78 -1.62 19.56
CA ALA A 115 6.51 -1.96 18.88
C ALA A 115 6.64 -1.83 17.35
N VAL A 116 7.40 -0.85 16.88
CA VAL A 116 7.71 -0.69 15.45
C VAL A 116 8.56 -1.85 14.95
N SER A 117 9.56 -2.29 15.72
CA SER A 117 10.42 -3.43 15.39
C SER A 117 9.62 -4.73 15.27
N GLU A 118 8.71 -4.99 16.22
CA GLU A 118 7.83 -6.18 16.17
C GLU A 118 6.91 -6.17 14.97
N LEU A 119 6.31 -5.03 14.65
CA LEU A 119 5.44 -4.89 13.48
C LEU A 119 6.23 -5.03 12.17
N CYS A 120 7.46 -4.49 12.08
CA CYS A 120 8.34 -4.72 10.93
C CYS A 120 8.63 -6.21 10.71
N GLN A 121 8.96 -6.94 11.78
CA GLN A 121 9.18 -8.38 11.69
C GLN A 121 7.94 -9.13 11.24
N GLU A 122 6.77 -8.73 11.74
CA GLU A 122 5.50 -9.34 11.32
C GLU A 122 5.20 -9.05 9.84
N LEU A 123 5.43 -7.80 9.36
CA LEU A 123 5.23 -7.45 7.96
C LEU A 123 6.17 -8.22 7.01
N ILE A 124 7.41 -8.49 7.42
CA ILE A 124 8.34 -9.32 6.64
C ILE A 124 7.79 -10.75 6.45
N ARG A 125 7.03 -11.29 7.39
CA ARG A 125 6.40 -12.62 7.24
C ARG A 125 5.36 -12.70 6.11
N PHE A 126 4.85 -11.54 5.63
CA PHE A 126 3.95 -11.49 4.47
C PHE A 126 4.69 -11.68 3.14
N PHE A 127 5.97 -11.35 3.06
CA PHE A 127 6.70 -11.25 1.80
C PHE A 127 6.57 -12.49 0.90
N PRO A 128 6.69 -13.74 1.38
CA PRO A 128 6.53 -14.91 0.54
C PRO A 128 5.09 -15.14 0.00
N TYR A 129 4.11 -14.39 0.49
CA TYR A 129 2.69 -14.56 0.18
C TYR A 129 2.08 -13.40 -0.58
N VAL A 130 2.90 -12.43 -0.99
CA VAL A 130 2.45 -11.27 -1.76
C VAL A 130 3.03 -11.28 -3.17
N THR A 131 2.43 -10.53 -4.07
CA THR A 131 2.93 -10.34 -5.44
C THR A 131 3.99 -9.23 -5.48
N VAL A 132 3.75 -8.16 -4.73
CA VAL A 132 4.64 -6.99 -4.66
C VAL A 132 4.44 -6.26 -3.35
N ILE A 133 5.52 -5.66 -2.85
CA ILE A 133 5.49 -4.71 -1.73
C ILE A 133 5.77 -3.29 -2.24
N THR A 134 5.13 -2.29 -1.62
CA THR A 134 5.19 -0.90 -2.07
C THR A 134 5.64 0.09 -0.99
N PRO A 135 6.78 -0.14 -0.29
CA PRO A 135 7.23 0.76 0.76
C PRO A 135 7.60 2.15 0.24
N ASN A 136 7.40 3.18 1.05
CA ASN A 136 8.07 4.47 0.88
C ASN A 136 9.50 4.41 1.45
N LEU A 137 10.31 5.47 1.30
CA LEU A 137 11.70 5.46 1.77
C LEU A 137 11.83 5.17 3.27
N PRO A 138 11.11 5.84 4.20
CA PRO A 138 11.16 5.49 5.63
C PRO A 138 10.77 4.04 5.93
N GLU A 139 9.75 3.52 5.28
CA GLU A 139 9.31 2.14 5.44
C GLU A 139 10.38 1.16 4.91
N ALA A 140 10.96 1.46 3.75
CA ALA A 140 12.06 0.66 3.20
C ALA A 140 13.30 0.68 4.09
N GLU A 141 13.67 1.83 4.66
CA GLU A 141 14.77 1.94 5.63
C GLU A 141 14.54 1.06 6.85
N LEU A 142 13.33 1.08 7.42
CA LEU A 142 12.97 0.28 8.58
C LEU A 142 12.97 -1.23 8.27
N LEU A 143 12.32 -1.63 7.16
CA LEU A 143 12.21 -3.03 6.77
C LEU A 143 13.55 -3.63 6.32
N ALA A 144 14.36 -2.86 5.59
CA ALA A 144 15.69 -3.30 5.17
C ALA A 144 16.77 -3.12 6.24
N GLY A 145 16.49 -2.34 7.30
CA GLY A 145 17.45 -2.04 8.36
C GLY A 145 18.69 -1.29 7.85
N GLN A 146 18.52 -0.37 6.92
CA GLN A 146 19.58 0.48 6.35
C GLN A 146 19.08 1.86 5.96
N LYS A 147 19.97 2.84 5.93
CA LYS A 147 19.66 4.19 5.44
C LYS A 147 19.64 4.24 3.92
N ILE A 148 18.81 5.14 3.38
CA ILE A 148 18.64 5.36 1.93
C ILE A 148 18.83 6.85 1.67
N GLU A 149 19.99 7.21 1.14
CA GLU A 149 20.34 8.58 0.81
C GLU A 149 20.57 8.79 -0.71
N THR A 150 20.84 7.70 -1.42
CA THR A 150 21.12 7.70 -2.85
C THR A 150 20.24 6.73 -3.63
N LEU A 151 20.26 6.84 -4.95
CA LEU A 151 19.58 5.89 -5.84
C LEU A 151 20.17 4.47 -5.70
N ASP A 152 21.47 4.36 -5.49
CA ASP A 152 22.11 3.04 -5.32
C ASP A 152 21.70 2.43 -3.96
N ASP A 153 21.58 3.22 -2.90
CA ASP A 153 21.02 2.72 -1.63
C ASP A 153 19.58 2.24 -1.78
N MET A 154 18.75 2.90 -2.66
CA MET A 154 17.41 2.42 -2.97
C MET A 154 17.42 1.06 -3.65
N LYS A 155 18.32 0.86 -4.61
CA LYS A 155 18.48 -0.43 -5.28
C LYS A 155 18.92 -1.52 -4.30
N ASP A 156 19.92 -1.22 -3.47
CA ASP A 156 20.42 -2.14 -2.45
C ASP A 156 19.31 -2.51 -1.44
N ALA A 157 18.51 -1.54 -1.03
CA ALA A 157 17.36 -1.77 -0.16
C ALA A 157 16.29 -2.65 -0.86
N ALA A 158 15.98 -2.39 -2.13
CA ALA A 158 15.02 -3.18 -2.88
C ALA A 158 15.48 -4.64 -3.04
N GLN A 159 16.76 -4.85 -3.34
CA GLN A 159 17.35 -6.19 -3.40
C GLN A 159 17.30 -6.89 -2.05
N LYS A 160 17.65 -6.20 -0.96
CA LYS A 160 17.60 -6.76 0.38
C LYS A 160 16.18 -7.16 0.79
N LEU A 161 15.18 -6.35 0.46
CA LEU A 161 13.77 -6.68 0.70
C LEU A 161 13.32 -7.89 -0.12
N HIS A 162 13.82 -8.03 -1.34
CA HIS A 162 13.62 -9.23 -2.15
C HIS A 162 14.28 -10.47 -1.52
N ASP A 163 15.50 -10.35 -1.05
CA ASP A 163 16.22 -11.44 -0.36
C ASP A 163 15.53 -11.88 0.94
N LEU A 164 14.76 -10.97 1.57
CA LEU A 164 13.90 -11.28 2.71
C LEU A 164 12.60 -12.00 2.31
N GLY A 165 12.37 -12.25 1.01
CA GLY A 165 11.31 -13.09 0.47
C GLY A 165 10.25 -12.36 -0.35
N ALA A 166 10.32 -11.05 -0.57
CA ALA A 166 9.37 -10.34 -1.41
C ALA A 166 9.63 -10.65 -2.89
N PRO A 167 8.66 -11.20 -3.66
CA PRO A 167 8.87 -11.55 -5.07
C PRO A 167 9.21 -10.34 -5.94
N ALA A 168 8.64 -9.18 -5.62
CA ALA A 168 8.95 -7.92 -6.27
C ALA A 168 8.81 -6.75 -5.28
N VAL A 169 9.56 -5.69 -5.51
CA VAL A 169 9.63 -4.53 -4.62
C VAL A 169 9.53 -3.26 -5.45
N ILE A 170 8.65 -2.33 -5.06
CA ILE A 170 8.70 -0.96 -5.56
C ILE A 170 8.85 0.03 -4.41
N ILE A 171 10.01 0.65 -4.30
CA ILE A 171 10.28 1.70 -3.31
C ILE A 171 9.85 3.05 -3.88
N LYS A 172 8.94 3.70 -3.16
CA LYS A 172 8.43 5.05 -3.48
C LYS A 172 9.38 6.10 -2.90
N GLY A 173 10.26 6.67 -3.72
CA GLY A 173 11.26 7.65 -3.27
C GLY A 173 10.69 9.06 -3.13
N GLY A 174 9.64 9.39 -3.86
CA GLY A 174 9.11 10.75 -3.91
C GLY A 174 10.21 11.74 -4.33
N ASN A 175 10.22 12.91 -3.72
CA ASN A 175 11.19 13.98 -4.01
C ASN A 175 12.40 14.01 -3.05
N ARG A 176 12.63 12.96 -2.27
CA ARG A 176 13.72 12.97 -1.26
C ARG A 176 15.12 12.92 -1.87
N LEU A 177 15.28 12.25 -3.00
CA LEU A 177 16.57 12.13 -3.69
C LEU A 177 16.81 13.26 -4.70
N SER A 178 15.78 14.01 -5.08
CA SER A 178 15.87 15.12 -6.03
C SER A 178 14.79 16.15 -5.74
N GLN A 179 15.12 17.44 -5.86
CA GLN A 179 14.14 18.50 -5.65
C GLN A 179 13.15 18.62 -6.82
N ASP A 180 13.58 18.26 -8.02
CA ASP A 180 12.81 18.44 -9.25
C ASP A 180 12.12 17.16 -9.74
N LYS A 181 12.58 16.01 -9.26
CA LYS A 181 12.09 14.69 -9.70
C LYS A 181 11.65 13.82 -8.55
N ALA A 182 10.48 13.23 -8.68
CA ALA A 182 10.05 12.10 -7.88
C ALA A 182 10.63 10.83 -8.50
N VAL A 183 11.40 10.06 -7.73
CA VAL A 183 12.11 8.88 -8.20
C VAL A 183 11.63 7.65 -7.45
N ASP A 184 11.17 6.63 -8.17
CA ASP A 184 10.82 5.33 -7.59
C ASP A 184 11.65 4.23 -8.25
N VAL A 185 11.98 3.19 -7.49
CA VAL A 185 12.76 2.03 -7.94
C VAL A 185 11.93 0.78 -7.83
N PHE A 186 11.73 0.10 -8.94
CA PHE A 186 11.14 -1.23 -9.01
C PHE A 186 12.23 -2.28 -9.22
N TYR A 187 12.11 -3.41 -8.53
CA TYR A 187 12.95 -4.59 -8.66
C TYR A 187 12.08 -5.84 -8.74
N ASP A 188 12.24 -6.63 -9.78
CA ASP A 188 11.47 -7.86 -10.05
C ASP A 188 12.20 -9.16 -9.63
N GLY A 189 13.35 -9.01 -8.97
CA GLY A 189 14.24 -10.12 -8.59
C GLY A 189 15.40 -10.33 -9.56
N GLU A 190 15.34 -9.75 -10.76
CA GLU A 190 16.41 -9.82 -11.76
C GLU A 190 16.81 -8.43 -12.27
N ASN A 191 15.84 -7.57 -12.53
CA ASN A 191 16.06 -6.28 -13.19
C ASN A 191 15.54 -5.11 -12.35
N PHE A 192 16.22 -3.97 -12.45
CA PHE A 192 15.76 -2.70 -11.92
C PHE A 192 15.09 -1.86 -13.00
N THR A 193 13.93 -1.29 -12.66
CA THR A 193 13.29 -0.23 -13.46
C THR A 193 13.19 1.02 -12.60
N ILE A 194 13.68 2.15 -13.14
CA ILE A 194 13.64 3.44 -12.45
C ILE A 194 12.54 4.28 -13.09
N PHE A 195 11.65 4.80 -12.26
CA PHE A 195 10.61 5.71 -12.69
C PHE A 195 10.93 7.12 -12.22
N GLU A 196 10.85 8.08 -13.12
CA GLU A 196 11.02 9.49 -12.82
C GLU A 196 9.80 10.29 -13.28
N ASN A 197 9.29 11.15 -12.42
CA ASN A 197 8.26 12.11 -12.77
C ASN A 197 8.65 13.50 -12.23
N PRO A 198 8.25 14.60 -12.85
CA PRO A 198 8.36 15.91 -12.24
C PRO A 198 7.65 15.96 -10.89
N VAL A 199 8.23 16.69 -9.93
CA VAL A 199 7.59 16.88 -8.62
C VAL A 199 6.37 17.80 -8.77
N ILE A 200 5.22 17.33 -8.27
CA ILE A 200 4.03 18.17 -8.12
C ILE A 200 4.07 18.75 -6.70
N GLN A 201 3.99 20.08 -6.60
CA GLN A 201 3.87 20.76 -5.31
C GLN A 201 2.43 20.61 -4.80
N GLY A 202 2.25 20.24 -3.55
CA GLY A 202 0.94 20.10 -2.93
C GLY A 202 0.84 18.95 -1.94
N GLN A 203 -0.39 18.63 -1.57
CA GLN A 203 -0.69 17.51 -0.70
C GLN A 203 -0.56 16.18 -1.44
N ASN A 204 0.04 15.21 -0.78
CA ASN A 204 0.17 13.84 -1.30
C ASN A 204 -0.39 12.78 -0.35
N ALA A 205 -1.13 13.20 0.68
CA ALA A 205 -1.79 12.27 1.58
C ALA A 205 -2.69 11.31 0.77
N GLY A 206 -2.57 10.01 1.02
CA GLY A 206 -3.31 8.98 0.30
C GLY A 206 -2.72 8.53 -1.04
N ALA A 207 -1.67 9.19 -1.55
CA ALA A 207 -1.02 8.79 -2.80
C ALA A 207 -0.50 7.34 -2.75
N GLY A 208 0.08 6.92 -1.60
CA GLY A 208 0.55 5.55 -1.39
C GLY A 208 -0.57 4.51 -1.47
N CYS A 209 -1.67 4.72 -0.73
CA CYS A 209 -2.84 3.85 -0.77
C CYS A 209 -3.45 3.80 -2.18
N THR A 210 -3.59 4.95 -2.85
CA THR A 210 -4.08 5.04 -4.23
C THR A 210 -3.19 4.25 -5.19
N PHE A 211 -1.88 4.35 -5.05
CA PHE A 211 -0.92 3.63 -5.89
C PHE A 211 -1.03 2.11 -5.70
N ALA A 212 -0.97 1.62 -4.46
CA ALA A 212 -1.08 0.21 -4.15
C ALA A 212 -2.43 -0.39 -4.61
N SER A 213 -3.54 0.35 -4.39
CA SER A 213 -4.87 -0.08 -4.84
C SER A 213 -5.03 -0.05 -6.35
N SER A 214 -4.36 0.87 -7.04
CA SER A 214 -4.33 0.89 -8.51
C SER A 214 -3.56 -0.33 -9.04
N ILE A 215 -2.38 -0.65 -8.51
CA ILE A 215 -1.63 -1.86 -8.89
C ILE A 215 -2.50 -3.10 -8.70
N ALA A 216 -3.10 -3.26 -7.52
CA ALA A 216 -3.99 -4.39 -7.24
C ALA A 216 -5.16 -4.46 -8.24
N SER A 217 -5.73 -3.32 -8.61
CA SER A 217 -6.81 -3.24 -9.61
C SER A 217 -6.37 -3.70 -11.00
N GLN A 218 -5.18 -3.31 -11.45
CA GLN A 218 -4.66 -3.72 -12.76
C GLN A 218 -4.33 -5.23 -12.78
N LEU A 219 -3.79 -5.77 -11.69
CA LEU A 219 -3.55 -7.21 -11.56
C LEU A 219 -4.88 -8.00 -11.61
N VAL A 220 -5.95 -7.54 -10.97
CA VAL A 220 -7.31 -8.14 -11.11
C VAL A 220 -7.80 -8.12 -12.55
N LYS A 221 -7.50 -7.09 -13.31
CA LYS A 221 -7.82 -7.01 -14.75
C LYS A 221 -6.96 -7.95 -15.60
N GLY A 222 -5.90 -8.52 -15.04
CA GLY A 222 -4.99 -9.46 -15.70
C GLY A 222 -3.83 -8.79 -16.40
N GLU A 223 -3.45 -7.58 -16.00
CA GLU A 223 -2.20 -6.99 -16.45
C GLU A 223 -1.00 -7.64 -15.76
N GLU A 224 0.12 -7.71 -16.46
CA GLU A 224 1.41 -8.09 -15.87
C GLU A 224 1.91 -7.01 -14.91
N LEU A 225 2.79 -7.38 -13.96
CA LEU A 225 3.15 -6.50 -12.85
C LEU A 225 3.80 -5.19 -13.27
N LEU A 226 4.76 -5.19 -14.21
CA LEU A 226 5.42 -3.97 -14.64
C LEU A 226 4.45 -3.00 -15.37
N PRO A 227 3.66 -3.41 -16.35
CA PRO A 227 2.58 -2.57 -16.92
C PRO A 227 1.57 -2.07 -15.88
N ALA A 228 1.20 -2.91 -14.89
CA ALA A 228 0.32 -2.52 -13.80
C ALA A 228 0.91 -1.40 -12.94
N ILE A 229 2.22 -1.43 -12.68
CA ILE A 229 2.95 -0.38 -11.98
C ILE A 229 2.99 0.90 -12.82
N GLU A 230 3.32 0.82 -14.11
CA GLU A 230 3.40 1.97 -15.03
C GLU A 230 2.07 2.71 -15.13
N SER A 231 0.97 1.99 -15.38
CA SER A 231 -0.37 2.57 -15.45
C SER A 231 -0.81 3.17 -14.12
N SER A 232 -0.45 2.54 -13.00
CA SER A 232 -0.74 3.03 -11.66
C SER A 232 0.05 4.28 -11.30
N LYS A 233 1.29 4.42 -11.75
CA LYS A 233 2.06 5.67 -11.59
C LYS A 233 1.41 6.82 -12.34
N ALA A 234 0.98 6.61 -13.57
CA ALA A 234 0.26 7.63 -14.32
C ALA A 234 -1.07 8.02 -13.64
N PHE A 235 -1.78 7.04 -13.06
CA PHE A 235 -3.01 7.28 -12.31
C PHE A 235 -2.77 8.11 -11.05
N VAL A 236 -1.81 7.71 -10.22
CA VAL A 236 -1.52 8.43 -8.97
C VAL A 236 -0.94 9.83 -9.22
N TYR A 237 -0.16 10.00 -10.30
CA TYR A 237 0.36 11.32 -10.69
C TYR A 237 -0.79 12.31 -10.97
N ARG A 238 -1.82 11.87 -11.72
CA ARG A 238 -3.03 12.67 -11.94
C ARG A 238 -3.80 12.95 -10.64
N ALA A 239 -3.90 11.95 -9.75
CA ALA A 239 -4.57 12.11 -8.46
C ALA A 239 -3.85 13.15 -7.55
N ILE A 240 -2.52 13.18 -7.56
CA ILE A 240 -1.72 14.19 -6.86
C ILE A 240 -1.94 15.58 -7.48
N ALA A 241 -1.96 15.69 -8.80
CA ALA A 241 -2.20 16.96 -9.50
C ALA A 241 -3.57 17.58 -9.17
N GLN A 242 -4.53 16.79 -8.73
CA GLN A 242 -5.87 17.21 -8.34
C GLN A 242 -6.09 17.24 -6.82
N ALA A 243 -5.03 17.07 -6.02
CA ALA A 243 -5.12 17.05 -4.56
C ALA A 243 -5.70 18.37 -4.00
N ASP A 244 -6.44 18.24 -2.91
CA ASP A 244 -6.88 19.37 -2.09
C ASP A 244 -6.19 19.36 -0.72
N GLN A 245 -6.69 20.14 0.22
CA GLN A 245 -6.12 20.23 1.57
C GLN A 245 -6.20 18.92 2.38
N TYR A 246 -7.02 17.95 1.96
CA TYR A 246 -7.23 16.69 2.67
C TYR A 246 -6.48 15.51 2.03
N GLY A 247 -6.03 15.63 0.78
CA GLY A 247 -5.26 14.60 0.11
C GLY A 247 -5.51 14.51 -1.38
N VAL A 248 -5.04 13.41 -1.98
CA VAL A 248 -5.16 13.15 -3.42
C VAL A 248 -6.62 12.84 -3.80
N ARG A 249 -6.99 13.21 -5.03
CA ARG A 249 -8.31 12.89 -5.59
C ARG A 249 -8.17 11.88 -6.70
N GLN A 250 -8.82 10.73 -6.55
CA GLN A 250 -8.75 9.62 -7.50
C GLN A 250 -9.60 9.88 -8.77
N TYR A 251 -10.59 10.73 -8.72
CA TYR A 251 -11.45 11.04 -9.85
C TYR A 251 -11.00 12.29 -10.60
N GLU A 252 -11.20 12.32 -11.92
CA GLU A 252 -11.05 13.53 -12.70
C GLU A 252 -12.24 14.46 -12.43
N ALA A 253 -11.96 15.69 -12.00
CA ALA A 253 -12.99 16.71 -11.99
C ALA A 253 -13.43 16.93 -13.43
N ASN A 254 -14.72 16.72 -13.72
CA ASN A 254 -15.28 17.10 -15.02
C ASN A 254 -14.92 18.57 -15.25
N GLN A 255 -14.15 18.84 -16.30
CA GLN A 255 -13.97 20.20 -16.79
C GLN A 255 -15.32 20.65 -17.37
N ASN A 256 -16.10 21.35 -16.54
CA ASN A 256 -17.28 22.08 -17.00
C ASN A 256 -16.85 23.37 -17.67
#